data_9874947bbe03573814dbb3a25c9ab99f
#
_entry.id   9874947bbe03573814dbb3a25c9ab99f
#
_cell.length_a   1.000
_cell.length_b   1.000
_cell.length_c   1.000
_cell.angle_alpha   90.00
_cell.angle_beta   90.00
_cell.angle_gamma   90.00
#
_symmetry.space_group_name_H-M   'P 1'
#
loop_
_entity.id
_entity.type
_entity.pdbx_description
1 polymer ?
#
loop_
_entity_poly.entity_id
_entity_poly.type
_entity_poly.pdbx_seq_one_letter_code
_entity_poly.pdbx_strand_id
1 'polypeptide(L)'
;LAYFDALVLREGFGCDTEVVAGDTMPTSTSMAEKSQPDIASELWTNGLGAFWQEALDRGVVQTGGLSMSGGGEGFWVPKALVDADPALGTIEGILANPQMFPHPEGLDKGAFYGCPAGWNCQITTTNLFQAYGFADAGFEYVDPGSGAALGASAAGAHDKGQGWVGYYWGPTALLGTRDFVRVDVGPDNQQTTENWACITDASYPGNCEKSYYANATIEVAYTSDFAARAP
;
A
#
# COMPACT_ATOMS: atom_id res chain seq x y z
N LEU A 1 7.66 -12.02 -7.00
CA LEU A 1 7.38 -13.33 -6.37
C LEU A 1 6.74 -14.30 -7.37
N ALA A 2 5.64 -13.97 -8.05
CA ALA A 2 4.91 -14.90 -8.95
C ALA A 2 5.80 -15.62 -9.98
N TYR A 3 6.78 -14.94 -10.58
CA TYR A 3 7.73 -15.60 -11.50
C TYR A 3 8.63 -16.64 -10.81
N PHE A 4 8.98 -16.39 -9.54
CA PHE A 4 9.76 -17.34 -8.75
C PHE A 4 8.92 -18.58 -8.42
N ASP A 5 7.69 -18.39 -7.98
CA ASP A 5 6.77 -19.50 -7.68
C ASP A 5 6.46 -20.32 -8.94
N ALA A 6 6.20 -19.65 -10.06
CA ALA A 6 6.01 -20.31 -11.35
C ALA A 6 7.21 -21.13 -11.76
N LEU A 7 8.45 -20.65 -11.54
CA LEU A 7 9.67 -21.39 -11.80
C LEU A 7 9.77 -22.65 -10.92
N VAL A 8 9.52 -22.50 -9.60
CA VAL A 8 9.58 -23.63 -8.66
C VAL A 8 8.54 -24.69 -9.02
N LEU A 9 7.30 -24.28 -9.31
CA LEU A 9 6.22 -25.20 -9.71
C LEU A 9 6.53 -25.94 -11.01
N ARG A 10 7.06 -25.23 -11.99
CA ARG A 10 7.40 -25.84 -13.28
C ARG A 10 8.59 -26.81 -13.19
N GLU A 11 9.71 -26.34 -12.61
CA GLU A 11 10.96 -27.12 -12.60
C GLU A 11 10.98 -28.17 -11.48
N GLY A 12 10.31 -27.90 -10.34
CA GLY A 12 10.28 -28.80 -9.20
C GLY A 12 9.16 -29.82 -9.23
N PHE A 13 8.00 -29.44 -9.78
CA PHE A 13 6.78 -30.25 -9.71
C PHE A 13 6.20 -30.58 -11.09
N GLY A 14 6.77 -30.07 -12.17
CA GLY A 14 6.31 -30.36 -13.53
C GLY A 14 4.97 -29.71 -13.90
N CYS A 15 4.55 -28.68 -13.17
CA CYS A 15 3.33 -27.96 -13.45
C CYS A 15 3.47 -27.10 -14.70
N ASP A 16 2.39 -26.99 -15.50
CA ASP A 16 2.28 -25.95 -16.50
C ASP A 16 1.84 -24.65 -15.82
N THR A 17 2.60 -23.57 -16.01
CA THR A 17 2.43 -22.33 -15.27
C THR A 17 2.34 -21.12 -16.17
N GLU A 18 1.35 -20.26 -15.91
CA GLU A 18 1.19 -18.95 -16.51
C GLU A 18 1.21 -17.88 -15.43
N VAL A 19 1.98 -16.80 -15.63
CA VAL A 19 1.97 -15.65 -14.73
C VAL A 19 1.08 -14.57 -15.31
N VAL A 20 0.02 -14.25 -14.58
CA VAL A 20 -0.92 -13.19 -14.95
C VAL A 20 -0.71 -11.97 -14.06
N ALA A 21 -0.84 -10.78 -14.63
CA ALA A 21 -0.80 -9.54 -13.87
C ALA A 21 -2.11 -9.36 -13.08
N GLY A 22 -2.01 -8.86 -11.86
CA GLY A 22 -3.18 -8.57 -11.04
C GLY A 22 -2.82 -7.74 -9.82
N ASP A 23 -3.81 -7.07 -9.27
CA ASP A 23 -3.73 -6.29 -8.05
C ASP A 23 -4.49 -7.01 -6.93
N THR A 24 -4.21 -6.68 -5.67
CA THR A 24 -4.72 -7.41 -4.49
C THR A 24 -6.24 -7.57 -4.50
N MET A 25 -7.01 -6.48 -4.70
CA MET A 25 -8.47 -6.54 -4.65
C MET A 25 -9.09 -7.38 -5.78
N PRO A 26 -8.80 -7.12 -7.07
CA PRO A 26 -9.38 -7.92 -8.14
C PRO A 26 -8.91 -9.37 -8.12
N THR A 27 -7.66 -9.63 -7.71
CA THR A 27 -7.13 -11.00 -7.61
C THR A 27 -7.84 -11.79 -6.52
N SER A 28 -7.93 -11.25 -5.30
CA SER A 28 -8.60 -11.91 -4.18
C SER A 28 -10.09 -12.16 -4.44
N THR A 29 -10.78 -11.18 -5.04
CA THR A 29 -12.18 -11.34 -5.45
C THR A 29 -12.34 -12.45 -6.48
N SER A 30 -11.49 -12.48 -7.50
CA SER A 30 -11.54 -13.53 -8.54
C SER A 30 -11.22 -14.92 -7.97
N MET A 31 -10.27 -15.03 -7.05
CA MET A 31 -9.99 -16.29 -6.34
C MET A 31 -11.20 -16.78 -5.54
N ALA A 32 -11.86 -15.88 -4.80
CA ALA A 32 -13.01 -16.20 -3.95
C ALA A 32 -14.27 -16.58 -4.75
N GLU A 33 -14.47 -15.98 -5.94
CA GLU A 33 -15.70 -16.14 -6.73
C GLU A 33 -15.55 -17.11 -7.90
N LYS A 34 -14.35 -17.22 -8.47
CA LYS A 34 -14.09 -17.94 -9.73
C LYS A 34 -13.01 -19.01 -9.62
N SER A 35 -12.40 -19.16 -8.43
CA SER A 35 -11.24 -20.04 -8.21
C SER A 35 -10.07 -19.75 -9.17
N GLN A 36 -9.84 -18.46 -9.49
CA GLN A 36 -8.76 -18.03 -10.39
C GLN A 36 -8.20 -16.65 -9.98
N PRO A 37 -6.87 -16.44 -10.08
CA PRO A 37 -5.83 -17.42 -10.40
C PRO A 37 -5.71 -18.50 -9.31
N ASP A 38 -5.01 -19.60 -9.62
CA ASP A 38 -4.74 -20.69 -8.68
C ASP A 38 -3.99 -20.24 -7.44
N ILE A 39 -2.98 -19.37 -7.61
CA ILE A 39 -2.08 -18.88 -6.55
C ILE A 39 -1.92 -17.37 -6.68
N ALA A 40 -1.95 -16.68 -5.54
CA ALA A 40 -1.49 -15.31 -5.37
C ALA A 40 -0.25 -15.32 -4.46
N SER A 41 0.91 -15.05 -5.02
CA SER A 41 2.21 -15.14 -4.34
C SER A 41 2.43 -14.03 -3.31
N GLU A 42 1.70 -12.93 -3.44
CA GLU A 42 1.82 -11.73 -2.63
C GLU A 42 0.44 -11.10 -2.45
N LEU A 43 -0.24 -11.48 -1.39
CA LEU A 43 -1.55 -10.95 -1.04
C LEU A 43 -1.47 -10.14 0.26
N TRP A 44 -1.83 -8.87 0.18
CA TRP A 44 -1.84 -7.94 1.30
C TRP A 44 -3.18 -8.06 2.04
N THR A 45 -3.24 -9.01 2.98
CA THR A 45 -4.50 -9.48 3.55
C THR A 45 -5.14 -8.52 4.55
N ASN A 46 -4.34 -7.67 5.20
CA ASN A 46 -4.84 -6.70 6.19
C ASN A 46 -5.77 -5.61 5.62
N GLY A 47 -5.76 -5.39 4.31
CA GLY A 47 -6.66 -4.44 3.63
C GLY A 47 -7.89 -5.08 2.99
N LEU A 48 -8.05 -6.41 3.06
CA LEU A 48 -9.12 -7.11 2.36
C LEU A 48 -10.46 -7.13 3.10
N GLY A 49 -10.46 -6.84 4.42
CA GLY A 49 -11.67 -6.80 5.21
C GLY A 49 -12.42 -8.14 5.35
N ALA A 50 -13.71 -8.05 5.67
CA ALA A 50 -14.54 -9.20 6.02
C ALA A 50 -14.73 -10.21 4.89
N PHE A 51 -14.78 -9.76 3.62
CA PHE A 51 -15.04 -10.66 2.49
C PHE A 51 -13.96 -11.75 2.34
N TRP A 52 -12.71 -11.42 2.65
CA TRP A 52 -11.62 -12.39 2.58
C TRP A 52 -11.73 -13.45 3.68
N GLN A 53 -12.09 -13.01 4.89
CA GLN A 53 -12.37 -13.94 5.99
C GLN A 53 -13.53 -14.86 5.66
N GLU A 54 -14.60 -14.35 5.07
CA GLU A 54 -15.74 -15.16 4.62
C GLU A 54 -15.33 -16.19 3.55
N ALA A 55 -14.43 -15.83 2.64
CA ALA A 55 -13.90 -16.76 1.63
C ALA A 55 -13.07 -17.87 2.26
N LEU A 56 -12.24 -17.55 3.26
CA LEU A 56 -11.50 -18.54 4.07
C LEU A 56 -12.44 -19.46 4.84
N ASP A 57 -13.46 -18.91 5.51
CA ASP A 57 -14.43 -19.66 6.30
C ASP A 57 -15.28 -20.61 5.43
N ARG A 58 -15.57 -20.21 4.20
CA ARG A 58 -16.22 -21.07 3.19
C ARG A 58 -15.30 -22.14 2.62
N GLY A 59 -14.01 -22.05 2.89
CA GLY A 59 -13.00 -22.99 2.41
C GLY A 59 -12.80 -22.94 0.87
N VAL A 60 -13.11 -21.82 0.20
CA VAL A 60 -12.88 -21.67 -1.24
C VAL A 60 -11.47 -21.20 -1.56
N VAL A 61 -10.82 -20.56 -0.58
CA VAL A 61 -9.41 -20.15 -0.62
C VAL A 61 -8.71 -20.58 0.66
N GLN A 62 -7.39 -20.64 0.60
CA GLN A 62 -6.53 -21.00 1.73
C GLN A 62 -5.31 -20.09 1.74
N THR A 63 -4.67 -19.90 2.90
CA THR A 63 -3.37 -19.22 3.00
C THR A 63 -2.24 -20.24 3.15
N GLY A 64 -1.15 -20.01 2.44
CA GLY A 64 0.07 -20.80 2.51
C GLY A 64 1.06 -20.29 3.57
N GLY A 65 0.64 -19.30 4.36
CA GLY A 65 1.47 -18.62 5.34
C GLY A 65 2.13 -17.35 4.81
N LEU A 66 2.99 -16.76 5.64
CA LEU A 66 3.66 -15.50 5.32
C LEU A 66 4.56 -15.63 4.10
N SER A 67 4.31 -14.79 3.09
CA SER A 67 5.17 -14.63 1.93
C SER A 67 6.42 -13.82 2.29
N MET A 68 6.24 -12.76 3.07
CA MET A 68 7.33 -11.95 3.61
C MET A 68 6.93 -11.28 4.92
N SER A 69 7.92 -10.95 5.75
CA SER A 69 7.74 -10.21 7.00
C SER A 69 8.33 -8.80 6.89
N GLY A 70 7.85 -7.90 7.74
CA GLY A 70 8.36 -6.52 7.81
C GLY A 70 7.83 -5.62 6.69
N GLY A 71 6.79 -6.03 5.99
CA GLY A 71 6.08 -5.17 5.05
C GLY A 71 5.46 -3.99 5.79
N GLY A 72 5.63 -2.79 5.26
CA GLY A 72 5.09 -1.58 5.86
C GLY A 72 4.55 -0.63 4.81
N GLU A 73 3.26 -0.33 4.93
CA GLU A 73 2.63 0.78 4.23
C GLU A 73 2.74 2.05 5.03
N GLY A 74 2.66 3.19 4.39
CA GLY A 74 2.65 4.47 5.10
C GLY A 74 2.88 5.66 4.19
N PHE A 75 3.06 6.81 4.81
CA PHE A 75 3.55 7.99 4.14
C PHE A 75 5.07 8.03 4.26
N TRP A 76 5.71 8.41 3.21
CA TRP A 76 7.17 8.42 3.11
C TRP A 76 7.66 9.77 2.61
N VAL A 77 8.85 10.15 3.06
CA VAL A 77 9.55 11.37 2.62
C VAL A 77 11.01 11.04 2.36
N PRO A 78 11.70 11.75 1.45
CA PRO A 78 13.14 11.60 1.25
C PRO A 78 13.90 11.88 2.56
N LYS A 79 14.81 11.00 2.94
CA LYS A 79 15.60 11.14 4.17
C LYS A 79 16.38 12.45 4.25
N ALA A 80 16.89 12.94 3.12
CA ALA A 80 17.64 14.20 3.06
C ALA A 80 16.85 15.41 3.56
N LEU A 81 15.51 15.42 3.42
CA LEU A 81 14.66 16.48 3.97
C LEU A 81 14.64 16.41 5.51
N VAL A 82 14.51 15.20 6.06
CA VAL A 82 14.45 14.98 7.51
C VAL A 82 15.81 15.24 8.15
N ASP A 83 16.91 14.92 7.47
CA ASP A 83 18.24 15.23 7.93
C ASP A 83 18.49 16.75 7.98
N ALA A 84 17.90 17.51 7.05
CA ALA A 84 17.99 18.97 7.04
C ALA A 84 17.04 19.64 8.04
N ASP A 85 15.83 19.10 8.19
CA ASP A 85 14.82 19.54 9.15
C ASP A 85 14.05 18.32 9.70
N PRO A 86 14.36 17.88 10.93
CA PRO A 86 13.70 16.74 11.56
C PRO A 86 12.17 16.86 11.68
N ALA A 87 11.62 18.06 11.68
CA ALA A 87 10.16 18.25 11.70
C ALA A 87 9.49 17.67 10.45
N LEU A 88 10.16 17.67 9.31
CA LEU A 88 9.64 17.10 8.04
C LEU A 88 9.53 15.56 8.06
N GLY A 89 10.00 14.91 9.11
CA GLY A 89 9.75 13.50 9.38
C GLY A 89 8.46 13.21 10.13
N THR A 90 7.74 14.24 10.56
CA THR A 90 6.49 14.15 11.32
C THR A 90 5.30 14.64 10.49
N ILE A 91 4.10 14.15 10.81
CA ILE A 91 2.89 14.58 10.11
C ILE A 91 2.62 16.07 10.32
N GLU A 92 2.83 16.58 11.55
CA GLU A 92 2.63 17.99 11.90
C GLU A 92 3.59 18.90 11.15
N GLY A 93 4.86 18.51 11.06
CA GLY A 93 5.88 19.28 10.34
C GLY A 93 5.63 19.31 8.84
N ILE A 94 5.15 18.22 8.25
CA ILE A 94 4.75 18.17 6.84
C ILE A 94 3.57 19.11 6.59
N LEU A 95 2.51 19.02 7.40
CA LEU A 95 1.31 19.87 7.27
C LEU A 95 1.62 21.36 7.41
N ALA A 96 2.61 21.71 8.24
CA ALA A 96 3.04 23.10 8.42
C ALA A 96 3.88 23.65 7.26
N ASN A 97 4.37 22.79 6.35
CA ASN A 97 5.33 23.18 5.31
C ASN A 97 4.96 22.66 3.90
N PRO A 98 3.73 22.93 3.38
CA PRO A 98 3.31 22.43 2.07
C PRO A 98 4.22 22.87 0.92
N GLN A 99 4.84 24.05 1.03
CA GLN A 99 5.77 24.60 0.03
C GLN A 99 7.05 23.75 -0.16
N MET A 100 7.37 22.86 0.78
CA MET A 100 8.51 21.96 0.66
C MET A 100 8.23 20.78 -0.29
N PHE A 101 6.99 20.57 -0.68
CA PHE A 101 6.51 19.45 -1.49
C PHE A 101 5.88 19.95 -2.79
N PRO A 102 6.68 20.35 -3.79
CA PRO A 102 6.20 21.07 -4.98
C PRO A 102 5.21 20.23 -5.79
N HIS A 103 4.13 20.88 -6.23
CA HIS A 103 3.13 20.25 -7.07
C HIS A 103 3.66 20.03 -8.50
N PRO A 104 3.45 18.84 -9.13
CA PRO A 104 3.99 18.53 -10.45
C PRO A 104 3.47 19.46 -11.57
N GLU A 105 2.29 20.04 -11.39
CA GLU A 105 1.69 21.00 -12.32
C GLU A 105 2.09 22.47 -12.00
N GLY A 106 2.98 22.68 -11.05
CA GLY A 106 3.43 24.02 -10.68
C GLY A 106 2.38 24.86 -9.93
N LEU A 107 1.41 24.23 -9.29
CA LEU A 107 0.43 24.91 -8.46
C LEU A 107 1.08 25.45 -7.19
N ASP A 108 0.53 26.53 -6.63
CA ASP A 108 0.93 27.10 -5.32
C ASP A 108 0.32 26.28 -4.17
N LYS A 109 0.61 24.98 -4.19
CA LYS A 109 0.16 23.98 -3.21
C LYS A 109 1.22 22.91 -3.04
N GLY A 110 1.21 22.24 -1.90
CA GLY A 110 1.94 21.01 -1.70
C GLY A 110 1.30 19.84 -2.47
N ALA A 111 2.10 18.92 -2.99
CA ALA A 111 1.60 17.66 -3.55
C ALA A 111 1.69 16.55 -2.51
N PHE A 112 0.58 15.83 -2.33
CA PHE A 112 0.55 14.54 -1.64
C PHE A 112 0.23 13.44 -2.64
N TYR A 113 1.16 12.54 -2.88
CA TYR A 113 0.97 11.44 -3.84
C TYR A 113 0.22 10.29 -3.17
N GLY A 114 -0.96 10.01 -3.67
CA GLY A 114 -1.85 8.97 -3.14
C GLY A 114 -1.49 7.56 -3.60
N CYS A 115 -2.24 6.59 -3.07
CA CYS A 115 -2.22 5.23 -3.57
C CYS A 115 -2.93 5.16 -4.93
N PRO A 116 -2.38 4.41 -5.91
CA PRO A 116 -3.00 4.28 -7.23
C PRO A 116 -4.44 3.76 -7.17
N ALA A 117 -5.27 4.26 -8.09
CA ALA A 117 -6.65 3.80 -8.25
C ALA A 117 -6.71 2.28 -8.51
N GLY A 118 -7.67 1.61 -7.87
CA GLY A 118 -7.86 0.15 -7.98
C GLY A 118 -7.06 -0.69 -6.99
N TRP A 119 -6.12 -0.09 -6.27
CA TRP A 119 -5.45 -0.77 -5.17
C TRP A 119 -6.28 -0.68 -3.88
N ASN A 120 -6.13 -1.64 -2.96
CA ASN A 120 -6.85 -1.63 -1.67
C ASN A 120 -6.51 -0.42 -0.80
N CYS A 121 -5.28 0.10 -0.89
CA CYS A 121 -4.83 1.29 -0.17
C CYS A 121 -5.44 2.61 -0.67
N GLN A 122 -6.11 2.64 -1.82
CA GLN A 122 -6.67 3.87 -2.38
C GLN A 122 -7.67 4.53 -1.41
N ILE A 123 -8.65 3.75 -0.92
CA ILE A 123 -9.66 4.24 0.02
C ILE A 123 -9.00 4.72 1.30
N THR A 124 -8.15 3.88 1.89
CA THR A 124 -7.45 4.18 3.13
C THR A 124 -6.60 5.45 3.02
N THR A 125 -5.81 5.58 1.95
CA THR A 125 -4.93 6.75 1.75
C THR A 125 -5.74 8.02 1.54
N THR A 126 -6.85 7.96 0.79
CA THR A 126 -7.75 9.10 0.58
C THR A 126 -8.39 9.54 1.90
N ASN A 127 -8.86 8.59 2.70
CA ASN A 127 -9.48 8.88 3.98
C ASN A 127 -8.48 9.42 5.01
N LEU A 128 -7.25 8.90 5.04
CA LEU A 128 -6.17 9.45 5.87
C LEU A 128 -5.78 10.86 5.43
N PHE A 129 -5.70 11.14 4.14
CA PHE A 129 -5.46 12.50 3.63
C PHE A 129 -6.50 13.48 4.18
N GLN A 130 -7.78 13.10 4.21
CA GLN A 130 -8.86 13.90 4.77
C GLN A 130 -8.77 14.00 6.29
N ALA A 131 -8.61 12.87 6.99
CA ALA A 131 -8.56 12.83 8.46
C ALA A 131 -7.42 13.66 9.05
N TYR A 132 -6.28 13.73 8.38
CA TYR A 132 -5.15 14.57 8.79
C TYR A 132 -5.29 16.04 8.37
N GLY A 133 -6.28 16.39 7.52
CA GLY A 133 -6.51 17.76 7.08
C GLY A 133 -5.47 18.28 6.10
N PHE A 134 -4.91 17.43 5.25
CA PHE A 134 -3.92 17.83 4.26
C PHE A 134 -4.44 18.92 3.32
N ALA A 135 -5.70 18.84 2.87
CA ALA A 135 -6.30 19.85 2.01
C ALA A 135 -6.33 21.23 2.69
N ASP A 136 -6.73 21.29 3.96
CA ASP A 136 -6.79 22.52 4.76
C ASP A 136 -5.39 23.10 5.03
N ALA A 137 -4.38 22.22 5.08
CA ALA A 137 -2.96 22.58 5.21
C ALA A 137 -2.33 23.06 3.88
N GLY A 138 -3.09 23.08 2.78
CA GLY A 138 -2.62 23.58 1.48
C GLY A 138 -2.02 22.51 0.58
N PHE A 139 -2.30 21.24 0.82
CA PHE A 139 -1.92 20.15 -0.07
C PHE A 139 -3.02 19.81 -1.07
N GLU A 140 -2.61 19.27 -2.22
CA GLU A 140 -3.49 18.63 -3.19
C GLU A 140 -3.16 17.15 -3.29
N TYR A 141 -4.20 16.33 -3.36
CA TYR A 141 -4.06 14.88 -3.55
C TYR A 141 -3.76 14.60 -5.01
N VAL A 142 -2.64 13.99 -5.29
CA VAL A 142 -2.21 13.61 -6.65
C VAL A 142 -2.41 12.11 -6.82
N ASP A 143 -3.32 11.70 -7.71
CA ASP A 143 -3.43 10.32 -8.14
C ASP A 143 -2.29 10.00 -9.12
N PRO A 144 -1.39 9.08 -8.81
CA PRO A 144 -0.28 8.74 -9.71
C PRO A 144 -0.72 7.88 -10.92
N GLY A 145 -1.96 7.35 -10.91
CA GLY A 145 -2.50 6.50 -11.96
C GLY A 145 -1.94 5.08 -12.00
N SER A 146 -0.74 4.82 -11.50
CA SER A 146 -0.13 3.49 -11.41
C SER A 146 0.97 3.42 -10.37
N GLY A 147 1.30 2.19 -9.90
CA GLY A 147 2.44 1.97 -8.99
C GLY A 147 3.78 2.34 -9.63
N ALA A 148 3.94 2.16 -10.95
CA ALA A 148 5.13 2.55 -11.67
C ALA A 148 5.31 4.08 -11.71
N ALA A 149 4.23 4.83 -11.95
CA ALA A 149 4.24 6.29 -11.93
C ALA A 149 4.48 6.84 -10.53
N LEU A 150 3.87 6.23 -9.50
CA LEU A 150 4.12 6.55 -8.10
C LEU A 150 5.61 6.39 -7.74
N GLY A 151 6.19 5.23 -8.05
CA GLY A 151 7.61 4.97 -7.82
C GLY A 151 8.53 5.91 -8.60
N ALA A 152 8.17 6.24 -9.85
CA ALA A 152 8.92 7.18 -10.67
C ALA A 152 8.88 8.61 -10.12
N SER A 153 7.72 9.07 -9.58
CA SER A 153 7.60 10.38 -8.95
C SER A 153 8.50 10.50 -7.72
N ALA A 154 8.48 9.50 -6.85
CA ALA A 154 9.32 9.45 -5.66
C ALA A 154 10.82 9.40 -6.01
N ALA A 155 11.21 8.51 -6.94
CA ALA A 155 12.58 8.40 -7.43
C ALA A 155 13.08 9.72 -8.04
N GLY A 156 12.26 10.34 -8.92
CA GLY A 156 12.61 11.57 -9.57
C GLY A 156 12.77 12.75 -8.63
N ALA A 157 11.96 12.85 -7.59
CA ALA A 157 12.10 13.87 -6.55
C ALA A 157 13.36 13.64 -5.73
N HIS A 158 13.59 12.41 -5.25
CA HIS A 158 14.81 12.04 -4.52
C HIS A 158 16.08 12.37 -5.30
N ASP A 159 16.17 11.97 -6.58
CA ASP A 159 17.36 12.13 -7.40
C ASP A 159 17.65 13.61 -7.72
N LYS A 160 16.63 14.48 -7.62
CA LYS A 160 16.74 15.94 -7.78
C LYS A 160 16.94 16.70 -6.46
N GLY A 161 16.91 16.00 -5.32
CA GLY A 161 16.93 16.64 -3.99
C GLY A 161 15.68 17.49 -3.70
N GLN A 162 14.54 17.13 -4.30
CA GLN A 162 13.26 17.80 -4.11
C GLN A 162 12.43 17.12 -3.04
N GLY A 163 11.51 17.88 -2.42
CA GLY A 163 10.52 17.34 -1.53
C GLY A 163 9.53 16.45 -2.26
N TRP A 164 9.18 15.36 -1.58
CA TRP A 164 8.12 14.43 -1.98
C TRP A 164 7.47 13.88 -0.72
N VAL A 165 6.16 13.80 -0.68
CA VAL A 165 5.41 13.10 0.36
C VAL A 165 4.28 12.32 -0.29
N GLY A 166 4.07 11.10 0.13
CA GLY A 166 2.98 10.28 -0.40
C GLY A 166 2.95 8.90 0.19
N TYR A 167 1.93 8.15 -0.21
CA TYR A 167 1.83 6.74 0.08
C TYR A 167 2.97 5.97 -0.59
N TYR A 168 3.59 5.07 0.15
CA TYR A 168 4.47 4.05 -0.39
C TYR A 168 4.50 2.83 0.52
N TRP A 169 5.18 1.78 0.09
CA TRP A 169 5.27 0.53 0.84
C TRP A 169 6.67 -0.09 0.74
N GLY A 170 7.02 -0.89 1.72
CA GLY A 170 8.24 -1.70 1.75
C GLY A 170 7.94 -3.19 1.98
N PRO A 171 8.85 -4.08 1.55
CA PRO A 171 10.11 -3.81 0.86
C PRO A 171 9.92 -3.60 -0.65
N THR A 172 10.63 -2.62 -1.21
CA THR A 172 10.66 -2.36 -2.65
C THR A 172 12.07 -2.00 -3.12
N ALA A 173 12.34 -2.13 -4.42
CA ALA A 173 13.61 -1.71 -5.01
C ALA A 173 13.87 -0.20 -4.81
N LEU A 174 12.83 0.63 -4.80
CA LEU A 174 12.96 2.06 -4.52
C LEU A 174 13.57 2.30 -3.13
N LEU A 175 12.92 1.76 -2.09
CA LEU A 175 13.36 1.94 -0.71
C LEU A 175 14.68 1.22 -0.39
N GLY A 176 15.05 0.21 -1.19
CA GLY A 176 16.34 -0.48 -1.09
C GLY A 176 17.51 0.25 -1.76
N THR A 177 17.23 1.23 -2.63
CA THR A 177 18.24 1.95 -3.43
C THR A 177 18.25 3.45 -3.20
N ARG A 178 17.25 4.00 -2.53
CA ARG A 178 17.10 5.42 -2.20
C ARG A 178 16.66 5.58 -0.76
N ASP A 179 17.23 6.57 -0.09
CA ASP A 179 16.98 6.82 1.32
C ASP A 179 15.67 7.58 1.52
N PHE A 180 14.66 6.86 1.96
CA PHE A 180 13.39 7.40 2.42
C PHE A 180 13.16 7.04 3.89
N VAL A 181 12.41 7.87 4.59
CA VAL A 181 11.93 7.58 5.94
C VAL A 181 10.41 7.58 5.97
N ARG A 182 9.86 6.69 6.76
CA ARG A 182 8.42 6.64 7.02
C ARG A 182 8.05 7.77 7.96
N VAL A 183 7.00 8.50 7.62
CA VAL A 183 6.50 9.63 8.41
C VAL A 183 6.01 9.14 9.77
N ASP A 184 6.43 9.83 10.83
CA ASP A 184 5.91 9.62 12.17
C ASP A 184 4.60 10.42 12.35
N VAL A 185 3.56 9.73 12.77
CA VAL A 185 2.24 10.32 13.04
C VAL A 185 1.97 10.50 14.55
N GLY A 186 2.96 10.21 15.37
CA GLY A 186 2.85 10.26 16.84
C GLY A 186 2.10 9.06 17.43
N PRO A 187 2.24 8.84 18.75
CA PRO A 187 1.68 7.67 19.42
C PRO A 187 0.14 7.67 19.47
N ASP A 188 -0.49 8.84 19.54
CA ASP A 188 -1.94 8.99 19.69
C ASP A 188 -2.70 8.68 18.37
N ASN A 189 -2.00 8.66 17.24
CA ASN A 189 -2.58 8.42 15.93
C ASN A 189 -2.30 7.01 15.42
N GLN A 190 -1.85 6.08 16.25
CA GLN A 190 -1.61 4.71 15.86
C GLN A 190 -2.93 3.96 15.63
N GLN A 191 -2.85 2.89 14.85
CA GLN A 191 -4.02 2.08 14.50
C GLN A 191 -4.63 1.41 15.73
N THR A 192 -5.95 1.59 15.91
CA THR A 192 -6.82 0.75 16.73
C THR A 192 -7.84 0.06 15.82
N THR A 193 -8.58 -0.93 16.35
CA THR A 193 -9.63 -1.60 15.57
C THR A 193 -10.71 -0.61 15.11
N GLU A 194 -11.11 0.30 16.01
CA GLU A 194 -12.20 1.25 15.77
C GLU A 194 -11.81 2.33 14.75
N ASN A 195 -10.65 2.99 14.95
CA ASN A 195 -10.23 4.05 14.03
C ASN A 195 -9.87 3.49 12.65
N TRP A 196 -9.31 2.29 12.58
CA TRP A 196 -8.97 1.64 11.32
C TRP A 196 -10.21 1.23 10.53
N ALA A 197 -11.22 0.66 11.20
CA ALA A 197 -12.50 0.32 10.55
C ALA A 197 -13.15 1.53 9.89
N CYS A 198 -13.10 2.70 10.53
CA CYS A 198 -13.63 3.95 9.97
C CYS A 198 -12.78 4.43 8.77
N ILE A 199 -11.45 4.40 8.89
CA ILE A 199 -10.53 4.85 7.81
C ILE A 199 -10.60 3.95 6.58
N THR A 200 -10.87 2.67 6.74
CA THR A 200 -10.99 1.73 5.60
C THR A 200 -12.36 1.67 4.96
N ASP A 201 -13.35 2.39 5.52
CA ASP A 201 -14.70 2.45 4.97
C ASP A 201 -14.75 3.32 3.70
N ALA A 202 -15.23 2.73 2.60
CA ALA A 202 -15.41 3.44 1.33
C ALA A 202 -16.42 4.59 1.40
N SER A 203 -17.35 4.54 2.37
CA SER A 203 -18.35 5.59 2.59
C SER A 203 -17.89 6.72 3.49
N TYR A 204 -16.61 6.75 3.86
CA TYR A 204 -15.95 7.66 4.80
C TYR A 204 -16.84 8.82 5.30
N PRO A 205 -17.25 8.85 6.58
CA PRO A 205 -18.22 9.82 7.09
C PRO A 205 -17.62 11.22 7.32
N GLY A 206 -16.31 11.42 7.09
CA GLY A 206 -15.63 12.71 7.23
C GLY A 206 -15.20 13.08 8.65
N ASN A 207 -15.42 12.21 9.62
CA ASN A 207 -15.12 12.46 11.04
C ASN A 207 -14.44 11.28 11.74
N CYS A 208 -13.74 10.42 11.01
CA CYS A 208 -12.96 9.34 11.60
C CYS A 208 -11.83 9.92 12.47
N GLU A 209 -11.59 9.28 13.61
CA GLU A 209 -10.36 9.52 14.36
C GLU A 209 -9.14 9.19 13.49
N LYS A 210 -8.07 9.94 13.72
CA LYS A 210 -6.80 9.72 13.02
C LYS A 210 -6.30 8.30 13.29
N SER A 211 -5.73 7.70 12.27
CA SER A 211 -5.15 6.37 12.31
C SER A 211 -3.92 6.31 11.42
N TYR A 212 -3.22 5.20 11.42
CA TYR A 212 -2.10 4.98 10.53
C TYR A 212 -1.93 3.50 10.18
N TYR A 213 -1.17 3.22 9.14
CA TYR A 213 -0.89 1.86 8.72
C TYR A 213 -0.11 1.10 9.79
N ALA A 214 -0.62 -0.05 10.22
CA ALA A 214 0.17 -1.04 10.95
C ALA A 214 1.10 -1.81 9.99
N ASN A 215 1.91 -2.69 10.55
CA ASN A 215 2.69 -3.60 9.71
C ASN A 215 1.77 -4.50 8.90
N ALA A 216 2.03 -4.60 7.61
CA ALA A 216 1.23 -5.41 6.71
C ALA A 216 1.50 -6.90 6.91
N THR A 217 0.45 -7.69 6.80
CA THR A 217 0.52 -9.14 6.64
C THR A 217 0.46 -9.45 5.16
N ILE A 218 1.53 -10.07 4.65
CA ILE A 218 1.67 -10.44 3.24
C ILE A 218 1.78 -11.95 3.17
N GLU A 219 0.80 -12.58 2.54
CA GLU A 219 0.65 -14.04 2.51
C GLU A 219 0.66 -14.58 1.09
N VAL A 220 1.07 -15.82 0.95
CA VAL A 220 0.71 -16.62 -0.22
C VAL A 220 -0.72 -17.10 -0.02
N ALA A 221 -1.57 -16.92 -1.01
CA ALA A 221 -2.91 -17.50 -1.02
C ALA A 221 -3.09 -18.43 -2.21
N TYR A 222 -3.93 -19.43 -2.06
CA TYR A 222 -4.25 -20.37 -3.14
C TYR A 222 -5.71 -20.81 -3.05
N THR A 223 -6.26 -21.24 -4.19
CA THR A 223 -7.63 -21.74 -4.24
C THR A 223 -7.69 -23.19 -3.75
N SER A 224 -8.81 -23.58 -3.13
CA SER A 224 -9.01 -24.96 -2.72
C SER A 224 -9.08 -25.93 -3.90
N ASP A 225 -9.53 -25.46 -5.06
CA ASP A 225 -9.51 -26.21 -6.33
C ASP A 225 -8.08 -26.53 -6.77
N PHE A 226 -7.15 -25.58 -6.59
CA PHE A 226 -5.73 -25.83 -6.84
C PHE A 226 -5.19 -26.87 -5.85
N ALA A 227 -5.44 -26.70 -4.55
CA ALA A 227 -4.97 -27.62 -3.53
C ALA A 227 -5.46 -29.06 -3.76
N ALA A 228 -6.67 -29.23 -4.32
CA ALA A 228 -7.22 -30.54 -4.66
C ALA A 228 -6.55 -31.19 -5.88
N ARG A 229 -5.90 -30.41 -6.75
CA ARG A 229 -5.20 -30.86 -7.97
C ARG A 229 -3.69 -30.94 -7.80
N ALA A 230 -3.16 -30.19 -6.82
CA ALA A 230 -1.72 -30.17 -6.55
C ALA A 230 -1.27 -31.53 -5.99
N PRO A 231 -0.06 -32.00 -6.35
CA PRO A 231 0.49 -33.27 -5.88
C PRO A 231 0.89 -33.23 -4.41
#